data_e565860d0ff9396fca1406e1592f4b2c
#
_entry.id   e565860d0ff9396fca1406e1592f4b2c
#
_cell.length_a   1.000
_cell.length_b   1.000
_cell.length_c   1.000
_cell.angle_alpha   90.00
_cell.angle_beta   90.00
_cell.angle_gamma   90.00
#
_symmetry.space_group_name_H-M   'P 1'
#
loop_
_entity.id
_entity.type
_entity.pdbx_description
1 polymer ?
#
loop_
_entity_poly.entity_id
_entity_poly.type
_entity_poly.pdbx_seq_one_letter_code
_entity_poly.pdbx_strand_id
1 'polypeptide(L)'
;MERIYNKLVRDRIPEIISNKDEQPITHILNDEEYKSELEKKLLEEYNEVIETTNSTDRIEELADMIEIIKALASLEDKTIEDVLEVAKQKAIKRGGFEEKIFLEKVISDNN
;
A
#
# COMPACT_ATOMS: atom_id res chain seq x y z
N MET A 1 -18.28 -21.28 -15.67
CA MET A 1 -18.72 -20.09 -14.92
C MET A 1 -17.62 -19.06 -14.87
N GLU A 2 -17.93 -17.81 -15.09
CA GLU A 2 -16.97 -16.73 -15.05
C GLU A 2 -17.10 -15.93 -13.75
N ARG A 3 -15.95 -15.54 -13.19
CA ARG A 3 -15.89 -14.59 -12.07
C ARG A 3 -15.07 -13.39 -12.55
N ILE A 4 -15.66 -12.21 -12.49
CA ILE A 4 -15.04 -10.98 -12.97
C ILE A 4 -14.35 -10.27 -11.81
N TYR A 5 -13.05 -10.00 -11.93
CA TYR A 5 -12.28 -9.29 -10.91
C TYR A 5 -11.88 -7.88 -11.35
N ASN A 6 -11.39 -7.73 -12.57
CA ASN A 6 -10.96 -6.44 -13.14
C ASN A 6 -10.10 -5.64 -12.17
N LYS A 7 -9.03 -6.27 -11.66
CA LYS A 7 -8.13 -5.61 -10.71
C LYS A 7 -6.70 -6.08 -10.87
N LEU A 8 -5.77 -5.23 -10.46
CA LEU A 8 -4.36 -5.56 -10.43
C LEU A 8 -4.14 -6.66 -9.38
N VAL A 9 -3.31 -7.65 -9.73
CA VAL A 9 -2.98 -8.76 -8.83
C VAL A 9 -1.45 -8.88 -8.73
N ARG A 10 -0.99 -9.57 -7.68
CA ARG A 10 0.44 -9.87 -7.52
C ARG A 10 0.90 -10.78 -8.65
N ASP A 11 2.16 -10.70 -9.00
CA ASP A 11 2.74 -11.33 -10.21
C ASP A 11 2.51 -12.83 -10.31
N ARG A 12 2.46 -13.54 -9.20
CA ARG A 12 2.32 -14.99 -9.22
C ARG A 12 0.88 -15.49 -9.12
N ILE A 13 -0.08 -14.59 -9.01
CA ILE A 13 -1.49 -14.98 -8.88
C ILE A 13 -2.00 -15.76 -10.10
N PRO A 14 -1.70 -15.35 -11.35
CA PRO A 14 -2.14 -16.16 -12.51
C PRO A 14 -1.60 -17.59 -12.47
N GLU A 15 -0.36 -17.79 -12.08
CA GLU A 15 0.24 -19.12 -11.90
C GLU A 15 -0.51 -19.94 -10.85
N ILE A 16 -0.83 -19.31 -9.72
CA ILE A 16 -1.55 -19.99 -8.63
C ILE A 16 -2.95 -20.42 -9.08
N ILE A 17 -3.64 -19.55 -9.84
CA ILE A 17 -4.96 -19.85 -10.39
C ILE A 17 -4.87 -21.03 -11.35
N SER A 18 -3.88 -21.03 -12.26
CA SER A 18 -3.68 -22.12 -13.22
C SER A 18 -3.43 -23.46 -12.52
N ASN A 19 -2.72 -23.44 -11.40
CA ASN A 19 -2.41 -24.66 -10.64
C ASN A 19 -3.65 -25.27 -9.97
N LYS A 20 -4.76 -24.55 -9.94
CA LYS A 20 -6.04 -25.03 -9.40
C LYS A 20 -7.02 -25.42 -10.49
N ASP A 21 -6.52 -25.68 -11.70
CA ASP A 21 -7.32 -26.05 -12.87
C ASP A 21 -8.34 -24.99 -13.28
N GLU A 22 -8.04 -23.70 -12.97
CA GLU A 22 -8.84 -22.57 -13.43
C GLU A 22 -8.00 -21.79 -14.44
N GLN A 23 -8.65 -21.08 -15.35
CA GLN A 23 -7.97 -20.33 -16.40
C GLN A 23 -8.01 -18.83 -16.09
N PRO A 24 -6.85 -18.21 -15.78
CA PRO A 24 -6.81 -16.75 -15.64
C PRO A 24 -6.77 -16.09 -17.01
N ILE A 25 -7.55 -15.04 -17.17
CA ILE A 25 -7.51 -14.19 -18.36
C ILE A 25 -6.90 -12.86 -17.91
N THR A 26 -5.72 -12.54 -18.41
CA THR A 26 -4.94 -11.39 -17.96
C THR A 26 -4.41 -10.56 -19.13
N HIS A 27 -4.04 -9.32 -18.83
CA HIS A 27 -3.27 -8.48 -19.73
C HIS A 27 -2.33 -7.60 -18.90
N ILE A 28 -1.31 -7.05 -19.56
CA ILE A 28 -0.34 -6.18 -18.90
C ILE A 28 -0.77 -4.72 -19.09
N LEU A 29 -0.82 -3.98 -17.99
CA LEU A 29 -1.21 -2.57 -18.00
C LEU A 29 -0.07 -1.70 -18.55
N ASN A 30 -0.41 -0.56 -19.15
CA ASN A 30 0.58 0.46 -19.42
C ASN A 30 0.92 1.20 -18.11
N ASP A 31 1.95 2.06 -18.13
CA ASP A 31 2.44 2.71 -16.91
C ASP A 31 1.39 3.60 -16.23
N GLU A 32 0.59 4.31 -17.01
CA GLU A 32 -0.45 5.19 -16.48
C GLU A 32 -1.55 4.40 -15.79
N GLU A 33 -2.03 3.35 -16.44
CA GLU A 33 -3.03 2.45 -15.88
C GLU A 33 -2.49 1.74 -14.62
N TYR A 34 -1.24 1.31 -14.66
CA TYR A 34 -0.58 0.64 -13.55
C TYR A 34 -0.55 1.54 -12.31
N LYS A 35 -0.14 2.79 -12.48
CA LYS A 35 -0.13 3.77 -11.38
C LYS A 35 -1.52 3.93 -10.78
N SER A 36 -2.54 4.11 -11.63
CA SER A 36 -3.92 4.27 -11.20
C SER A 36 -4.41 3.06 -10.41
N GLU A 37 -4.11 1.86 -10.89
CA GLU A 37 -4.54 0.62 -10.22
C GLU A 37 -3.79 0.37 -8.91
N LEU A 38 -2.52 0.77 -8.82
CA LEU A 38 -1.77 0.71 -7.56
C LEU A 38 -2.38 1.64 -6.52
N GLU A 39 -2.77 2.84 -6.93
CA GLU A 39 -3.40 3.81 -6.01
C GLU A 39 -4.75 3.28 -5.50
N LYS A 40 -5.52 2.65 -6.34
CA LYS A 40 -6.77 1.98 -5.94
C LYS A 40 -6.50 0.86 -4.94
N LYS A 41 -5.45 0.06 -5.18
CA LYS A 41 -5.09 -1.01 -4.26
C LYS A 41 -4.63 -0.48 -2.91
N LEU A 42 -3.92 0.64 -2.88
CA LEU A 42 -3.50 1.23 -1.62
C LEU A 42 -4.71 1.60 -0.76
N LEU A 43 -5.73 2.18 -1.37
CA LEU A 43 -6.97 2.51 -0.66
C LEU A 43 -7.71 1.25 -0.21
N GLU A 44 -7.74 0.23 -1.06
CA GLU A 44 -8.35 -1.07 -0.75
C GLU A 44 -7.69 -1.69 0.49
N GLU A 45 -6.35 -1.74 0.51
CA GLU A 45 -5.61 -2.30 1.65
C GLU A 45 -5.76 -1.45 2.91
N TYR A 46 -5.84 -0.12 2.77
CA TYR A 46 -6.14 0.75 3.89
C TYR A 46 -7.46 0.35 4.55
N ASN A 47 -8.50 0.15 3.75
CA ASN A 47 -9.81 -0.25 4.26
C ASN A 47 -9.75 -1.62 4.94
N GLU A 48 -8.98 -2.55 4.38
CA GLU A 48 -8.81 -3.87 4.98
C GLU A 48 -8.09 -3.81 6.32
N VAL A 49 -7.08 -2.93 6.47
CA VAL A 49 -6.41 -2.70 7.76
C VAL A 49 -7.43 -2.25 8.82
N ILE A 50 -8.29 -1.30 8.45
CA ILE A 50 -9.28 -0.75 9.37
C ILE A 50 -10.31 -1.81 9.81
N GLU A 51 -10.64 -2.74 8.93
CA GLU A 51 -11.64 -3.78 9.18
C GLU A 51 -11.11 -4.99 9.96
N THR A 52 -9.80 -5.09 10.18
CA THR A 52 -9.23 -6.22 10.91
C THR A 52 -9.70 -6.24 12.38
N THR A 53 -9.87 -7.45 12.92
CA THR A 53 -10.34 -7.65 14.30
C THR A 53 -9.29 -8.28 15.21
N ASN A 54 -8.13 -8.66 14.67
CA ASN A 54 -7.07 -9.27 15.46
C ASN A 54 -5.69 -8.82 14.94
N SER A 55 -4.68 -9.02 15.77
CA SER A 55 -3.32 -8.57 15.48
C SER A 55 -2.69 -9.27 14.27
N THR A 56 -2.89 -10.57 14.14
CA THR A 56 -2.29 -11.35 13.06
C THR A 56 -2.76 -10.86 11.69
N ASP A 57 -4.06 -10.68 11.53
CA ASP A 57 -4.65 -10.20 10.29
C ASP A 57 -4.21 -8.76 9.98
N ARG A 58 -4.15 -7.93 11.03
CA ARG A 58 -3.74 -6.53 10.87
C ARG A 58 -2.30 -6.43 10.35
N ILE A 59 -1.39 -7.25 10.89
CA ILE A 59 0.00 -7.28 10.42
C ILE A 59 0.07 -7.73 8.95
N GLU A 60 -0.73 -8.73 8.55
CA GLU A 60 -0.75 -9.19 7.16
C GLU A 60 -1.22 -8.08 6.22
N GLU A 61 -2.26 -7.33 6.60
CA GLU A 61 -2.76 -6.23 5.77
C GLU A 61 -1.76 -5.08 5.71
N LEU A 62 -1.05 -4.79 6.81
CA LEU A 62 0.02 -3.79 6.79
C LEU A 62 1.16 -4.23 5.85
N ALA A 63 1.48 -5.51 5.83
CA ALA A 63 2.48 -6.05 4.90
C ALA A 63 2.04 -5.89 3.45
N ASP A 64 0.76 -6.09 3.16
CA ASP A 64 0.20 -5.87 1.82
C ASP A 64 0.34 -4.41 1.40
N MET A 65 0.12 -3.46 2.32
CA MET A 65 0.35 -2.03 2.06
C MET A 65 1.81 -1.75 1.71
N ILE A 66 2.75 -2.39 2.41
CA ILE A 66 4.18 -2.23 2.15
C ILE A 66 4.51 -2.66 0.71
N GLU A 67 3.94 -3.76 0.23
CA GLU A 67 4.19 -4.23 -1.13
C GLU A 67 3.70 -3.21 -2.17
N ILE A 68 2.56 -2.58 -1.93
CA ILE A 68 2.02 -1.55 -2.81
C ILE A 68 2.89 -0.28 -2.76
N ILE A 69 3.32 0.12 -1.57
CA ILE A 69 4.23 1.27 -1.40
C ILE A 69 5.53 1.04 -2.15
N LYS A 70 6.08 -0.17 -2.07
CA LYS A 70 7.26 -0.57 -2.81
C LYS A 70 7.06 -0.39 -4.33
N ALA A 71 5.93 -0.84 -4.85
CA ALA A 71 5.61 -0.70 -6.27
C ALA A 71 5.45 0.78 -6.68
N LEU A 72 4.78 1.59 -5.84
CA LEU A 72 4.63 3.02 -6.09
C LEU A 72 5.99 3.74 -6.07
N ALA A 73 6.88 3.39 -5.14
CA ALA A 73 8.23 3.94 -5.08
C ALA A 73 9.01 3.62 -6.37
N SER A 74 8.84 2.42 -6.90
CA SER A 74 9.48 1.98 -8.13
C SER A 74 9.09 2.87 -9.33
N LEU A 75 7.87 3.39 -9.35
CA LEU A 75 7.43 4.33 -10.39
C LEU A 75 8.18 5.67 -10.32
N GLU A 76 8.77 5.99 -9.18
CA GLU A 76 9.57 7.19 -8.97
C GLU A 76 11.08 6.88 -9.02
N ASP A 77 11.44 5.71 -9.59
CA ASP A 77 12.83 5.21 -9.65
C ASP A 77 13.49 5.10 -8.27
N LYS A 78 12.70 4.73 -7.27
CA LYS A 78 13.16 4.55 -5.90
C LYS A 78 12.84 3.16 -5.38
N THR A 79 13.57 2.74 -4.35
CA THR A 79 13.34 1.45 -3.68
C THR A 79 12.56 1.68 -2.39
N ILE A 80 12.08 0.60 -1.79
CA ILE A 80 11.45 0.69 -0.48
C ILE A 80 12.47 1.19 0.56
N GLU A 81 13.75 0.80 0.43
CA GLU A 81 14.82 1.25 1.32
C GLU A 81 14.98 2.77 1.26
N ASP A 82 14.86 3.37 0.07
CA ASP A 82 14.88 4.83 -0.09
C ASP A 82 13.73 5.49 0.67
N VAL A 83 12.54 4.93 0.56
CA VAL A 83 11.35 5.44 1.27
C VAL A 83 11.55 5.33 2.79
N LEU A 84 12.06 4.20 3.25
CA LEU A 84 12.33 3.97 4.68
C LEU A 84 13.38 4.95 5.22
N GLU A 85 14.40 5.27 4.42
CA GLU A 85 15.42 6.25 4.83
C GLU A 85 14.81 7.64 4.99
N VAL A 86 13.96 8.07 4.06
CA VAL A 86 13.26 9.36 4.18
C VAL A 86 12.37 9.37 5.41
N ALA A 87 11.65 8.28 5.68
CA ALA A 87 10.81 8.15 6.87
C ALA A 87 11.65 8.26 8.14
N LYS A 88 12.81 7.63 8.17
CA LYS A 88 13.76 7.69 9.29
C LYS A 88 14.23 9.11 9.54
N GLN A 89 14.62 9.84 8.48
CA GLN A 89 15.09 11.21 8.60
C GLN A 89 13.99 12.15 9.12
N LYS A 90 12.76 11.95 8.67
CA LYS A 90 11.61 12.70 9.19
C LYS A 90 11.37 12.41 10.66
N ALA A 91 11.52 11.16 11.08
CA ALA A 91 11.35 10.75 12.48
C ALA A 91 12.42 11.39 13.36
N ILE A 92 13.66 11.51 12.88
CA ILE A 92 14.74 12.20 13.60
C ILE A 92 14.40 13.69 13.81
N LYS A 93 13.87 14.34 12.77
CA LYS A 93 13.55 15.79 12.83
C LYS A 93 12.28 16.10 13.60
N ARG A 94 11.24 15.29 13.41
CA ARG A 94 9.87 15.60 13.87
C ARG A 94 9.35 14.64 14.93
N GLY A 95 10.08 13.56 15.19
CA GLY A 95 9.63 12.48 16.06
C GLY A 95 8.72 11.51 15.33
N GLY A 96 8.38 10.43 16.01
CA GLY A 96 7.35 9.49 15.57
C GLY A 96 5.99 9.88 16.18
N PHE A 97 5.15 8.90 16.42
CA PHE A 97 3.80 9.13 16.94
C PHE A 97 3.60 8.54 18.36
N GLU A 98 4.65 8.05 19.00
CA GLU A 98 4.56 7.32 20.26
C GLU A 98 3.99 8.15 21.41
N GLU A 99 4.17 9.48 21.35
CA GLU A 99 3.68 10.35 22.44
C GLU A 99 2.20 10.70 22.32
N LYS A 100 1.55 10.28 21.23
CA LYS A 100 0.08 10.41 21.07
C LYS A 100 -0.40 11.86 21.09
N ILE A 101 0.40 12.80 20.60
CA ILE A 101 0.10 14.23 20.65
C ILE A 101 -0.96 14.60 19.61
N PHE A 102 -2.05 15.15 20.07
CA PHE A 102 -3.10 15.70 19.21
C PHE A 102 -3.02 17.23 19.25
N LEU A 103 -2.63 17.85 18.16
CA LEU A 103 -2.49 19.32 18.09
C LEU A 103 -3.88 19.94 17.92
N GLU A 104 -4.35 20.66 18.91
CA GLU A 104 -5.67 21.30 18.87
C GLU A 104 -5.64 22.64 18.15
N LYS A 105 -4.65 23.48 18.45
CA LYS A 105 -4.54 24.80 17.80
C LYS A 105 -3.18 25.41 18.09
N VAL A 106 -2.84 26.41 17.30
CA VAL A 106 -1.65 27.22 17.50
C VAL A 106 -2.09 28.66 17.76
N ILE A 107 -1.51 29.27 18.77
CA ILE A 107 -1.76 30.67 19.07
C ILE A 107 -0.47 31.42 18.77
N SER A 108 -0.55 32.46 17.95
CA SER A 108 0.60 33.29 17.59
C SER A 108 0.53 34.61 18.34
N ASP A 109 1.65 35.03 18.94
CA ASP A 109 1.77 36.33 19.60
C ASP A 109 1.95 37.47 18.61
N ASN A 110 2.16 37.14 17.33
CA ASN A 110 2.31 38.11 16.25
C ASN A 110 0.99 38.32 15.54
N ASN A 111 0.41 39.46 15.71
CA ASN A 111 -0.84 39.81 15.05
C ASN A 111 -0.60 40.58 13.76
#